data_9e07b3e89a8398b041499721e84b5d38
#
_entry.id   9e07b3e89a8398b041499721e84b5d38
#
_cell.length_a   1.000
_cell.length_b   1.000
_cell.length_c   1.000
_cell.angle_alpha   90.00
_cell.angle_beta   90.00
_cell.angle_gamma   90.00
#
_symmetry.space_group_name_H-M   'P 1'
#
loop_
_entity.id
_entity.type
_entity.pdbx_description
1 polymer ?
#
loop_
_entity_poly.entity_id
_entity_poly.type
_entity_poly.pdbx_seq_one_letter_code
_entity_poly.pdbx_strand_id
1 'polypeptide(L)'
;MKQAWEDKLSESLVESFHNELTEQEIEEGFQDTLAFGTAGIRSTFGIGPGRLNKFTIQKFALGFANYLKDISDEPKVIIHFDTRYLSKEFSEEIAKVLGTYGVIVVLPDTYKSTPELSFAVCHLNTTAGIMITASHNPKNYNGIKVYGADGGQLLTEPSLKLSEYIDQVTDPLNIKVNDLKTLKENNIVIPFENETTEAYKKAVCDLVGAFKTQNSKTVLSSLHGTSLPILSDILHDLSYDHFVIETSQSEPDSDFPTVNIANPEMENTFDLGKELADRESANLIVATDPDADRLGIVERYEDGTTRYFNGNEIGLLLLKLRHDELQSTKSNMIKSVVTGALSEKLAEHLHIDVINVLTGFKYISEQLKALENDEAKLVLAFEESHGYLLNDFSRDKDAIQTAALLIKYKEQLTQENQTFKDVLETIYETLGHYQDKTLSLTFKGMEGKAQIKQIMDHFNRLTTIEVGNLKPLVIENYIKQESTNVETGEQSKIDLPQADLIKFIFEEGFIAVRPSGTEPKMKLYFSLGVEDFEGIVEEFLRDIDIDHV
;
A
#
# COMPACT_ATOMS: atom_id res chain seq x y z
N MET A 1 2.65 -11.46 -35.36
CA MET A 1 2.35 -10.60 -34.19
C MET A 1 3.65 -10.11 -33.54
N LYS A 2 4.54 -10.99 -33.08
CA LYS A 2 5.82 -10.65 -32.43
C LYS A 2 6.65 -9.65 -33.25
N GLN A 3 6.90 -9.94 -34.54
CA GLN A 3 7.68 -9.07 -35.44
C GLN A 3 7.15 -7.62 -35.49
N ALA A 4 5.83 -7.40 -35.48
CA ALA A 4 5.26 -6.07 -35.54
C ALA A 4 5.55 -5.24 -34.26
N TRP A 5 5.72 -5.90 -33.11
CA TRP A 5 6.17 -5.24 -31.86
C TRP A 5 7.67 -4.97 -31.89
N GLU A 6 8.47 -5.93 -32.36
CA GLU A 6 9.93 -5.80 -32.47
C GLU A 6 10.30 -4.67 -33.43
N ASP A 7 9.59 -4.51 -34.54
CA ASP A 7 9.77 -3.39 -35.47
C ASP A 7 9.52 -2.01 -34.84
N LYS A 8 8.81 -1.97 -33.71
CA LYS A 8 8.51 -0.77 -32.93
C LYS A 8 9.39 -0.58 -31.69
N LEU A 9 10.40 -1.42 -31.49
CA LEU A 9 11.23 -1.40 -30.28
C LEU A 9 11.85 -0.01 -30.01
N SER A 10 12.39 0.66 -31.02
CA SER A 10 13.00 1.99 -30.89
C SER A 10 12.01 3.13 -30.51
N GLU A 11 10.69 2.89 -30.71
CA GLU A 11 9.62 3.81 -30.33
C GLU A 11 9.00 3.48 -28.96
N SER A 12 9.40 2.38 -28.34
CA SER A 12 8.69 1.72 -27.21
C SER A 12 8.96 2.38 -25.84
N LEU A 13 9.97 3.25 -25.70
CA LEU A 13 10.53 3.81 -24.46
C LEU A 13 11.32 2.79 -23.62
N VAL A 14 11.35 1.52 -23.98
CA VAL A 14 11.94 0.44 -23.16
C VAL A 14 13.09 -0.29 -23.87
N GLU A 15 13.66 0.26 -24.94
CA GLU A 15 14.71 -0.39 -25.74
C GLU A 15 15.92 -0.80 -24.88
N SER A 16 16.39 0.06 -23.98
CA SER A 16 17.50 -0.25 -23.08
C SER A 16 17.20 -1.43 -22.16
N PHE A 17 16.01 -1.44 -21.54
CA PHE A 17 15.57 -2.53 -20.66
C PHE A 17 15.39 -3.83 -21.43
N HIS A 18 14.80 -3.74 -22.63
CA HIS A 18 14.57 -4.91 -23.48
C HIS A 18 15.88 -5.59 -23.89
N ASN A 19 16.93 -4.82 -24.15
CA ASN A 19 18.23 -5.36 -24.55
C ASN A 19 18.96 -6.09 -23.42
N GLU A 20 18.54 -5.91 -22.18
CA GLU A 20 19.08 -6.63 -20.98
C GLU A 20 18.33 -7.94 -20.71
N LEU A 21 17.17 -8.18 -21.36
CA LEU A 21 16.36 -9.37 -21.15
C LEU A 21 16.98 -10.60 -21.83
N THR A 22 16.82 -11.75 -21.20
CA THR A 22 17.10 -13.05 -21.81
C THR A 22 16.06 -13.40 -22.88
N GLU A 23 16.40 -14.33 -23.80
CA GLU A 23 15.45 -14.82 -24.81
C GLU A 23 14.16 -15.38 -24.16
N GLN A 24 14.26 -16.05 -23.03
CA GLN A 24 13.11 -16.57 -22.30
C GLN A 24 12.21 -15.43 -21.78
N GLU A 25 12.78 -14.41 -21.17
CA GLU A 25 12.03 -13.25 -20.65
C GLU A 25 11.36 -12.47 -21.80
N ILE A 26 12.00 -12.39 -22.97
CA ILE A 26 11.39 -11.80 -24.16
C ILE A 26 10.18 -12.64 -24.62
N GLU A 27 10.31 -13.95 -24.70
CA GLU A 27 9.19 -14.83 -25.09
C GLU A 27 8.02 -14.74 -24.10
N GLU A 28 8.29 -14.68 -22.79
CA GLU A 28 7.26 -14.49 -21.75
C GLU A 28 6.45 -13.21 -21.98
N GLY A 29 7.07 -12.13 -22.48
CA GLY A 29 6.39 -10.88 -22.82
C GLY A 29 5.37 -10.98 -23.95
N PHE A 30 5.37 -12.10 -24.69
CA PHE A 30 4.43 -12.41 -25.79
C PHE A 30 3.44 -13.53 -25.48
N GLN A 31 3.61 -14.25 -24.36
CA GLN A 31 2.72 -15.34 -23.96
C GLN A 31 1.41 -14.84 -23.38
N ASP A 32 1.47 -13.74 -22.62
CA ASP A 32 0.32 -13.14 -21.95
C ASP A 32 0.10 -11.68 -22.40
N THR A 33 -1.04 -11.12 -22.02
CA THR A 33 -1.36 -9.70 -22.18
C THR A 33 -1.48 -9.07 -20.80
N LEU A 34 -0.98 -7.84 -20.62
CA LEU A 34 -1.17 -7.10 -19.38
C LEU A 34 -2.67 -6.95 -19.13
N ALA A 35 -3.12 -7.52 -18.02
CA ALA A 35 -4.47 -7.35 -17.54
C ALA A 35 -4.53 -6.18 -16.53
N PHE A 36 -5.57 -5.37 -16.60
CA PHE A 36 -5.93 -4.45 -15.55
C PHE A 36 -6.66 -5.25 -14.47
N GLY A 37 -5.91 -5.59 -13.40
CA GLY A 37 -6.45 -6.34 -12.27
C GLY A 37 -7.21 -5.45 -11.29
N THR A 38 -7.74 -6.06 -10.23
CA THR A 38 -8.46 -5.33 -9.15
C THR A 38 -7.58 -4.39 -8.32
N ALA A 39 -6.26 -4.41 -8.53
CA ALA A 39 -5.27 -3.52 -7.90
C ALA A 39 -4.47 -2.69 -8.92
N GLY A 40 -4.96 -2.56 -10.16
CA GLY A 40 -4.28 -1.87 -11.25
C GLY A 40 -3.40 -2.80 -12.11
N ILE A 41 -2.41 -2.21 -12.79
CA ILE A 41 -1.40 -2.91 -13.58
C ILE A 41 -0.07 -2.90 -12.81
N ARG A 42 0.67 -4.02 -12.84
CA ARG A 42 2.05 -4.08 -12.34
C ARG A 42 2.82 -5.10 -13.17
N SER A 43 3.94 -4.67 -13.77
CA SER A 43 4.79 -5.54 -14.59
C SER A 43 6.20 -4.98 -14.71
N THR A 44 7.07 -5.75 -15.37
CA THR A 44 8.42 -5.33 -15.76
C THR A 44 8.43 -4.68 -17.13
N PHE A 45 9.53 -3.98 -17.45
CA PHE A 45 9.72 -3.34 -18.75
C PHE A 45 10.09 -4.33 -19.84
N GLY A 46 9.70 -4.04 -21.09
CA GLY A 46 10.04 -4.81 -22.27
C GLY A 46 9.03 -4.62 -23.39
N ILE A 47 9.40 -5.05 -24.61
CA ILE A 47 8.48 -5.05 -25.75
C ILE A 47 7.52 -6.26 -25.65
N GLY A 48 6.31 -6.11 -26.15
CA GLY A 48 5.27 -7.13 -26.14
C GLY A 48 4.04 -6.75 -25.34
N PRO A 49 2.91 -7.45 -25.53
CA PRO A 49 1.64 -7.16 -24.88
C PRO A 49 1.63 -7.49 -23.39
N GLY A 50 2.53 -8.32 -22.88
CA GLY A 50 2.63 -8.73 -21.46
C GLY A 50 3.61 -7.89 -20.64
N ARG A 51 4.25 -6.88 -21.22
CA ARG A 51 5.24 -6.02 -20.56
C ARG A 51 4.81 -4.55 -20.58
N LEU A 52 5.35 -3.76 -19.63
CA LEU A 52 5.17 -2.30 -19.65
C LEU A 52 6.06 -1.69 -20.74
N ASN A 53 5.42 -0.95 -21.63
CA ASN A 53 6.03 -0.16 -22.70
C ASN A 53 5.04 0.90 -23.17
N LYS A 54 5.48 1.83 -24.01
CA LYS A 54 4.64 2.90 -24.56
C LYS A 54 3.29 2.40 -25.09
N PHE A 55 3.28 1.30 -25.83
CA PHE A 55 2.07 0.82 -26.52
C PHE A 55 1.06 0.20 -25.55
N THR A 56 1.51 -0.54 -24.55
CA THR A 56 0.64 -1.09 -23.50
C THR A 56 0.09 0.01 -22.60
N ILE A 57 0.88 1.05 -22.30
CA ILE A 57 0.46 2.27 -21.61
C ILE A 57 -0.60 3.03 -22.43
N GLN A 58 -0.38 3.20 -23.74
CA GLN A 58 -1.36 3.85 -24.63
C GLN A 58 -2.64 3.02 -24.76
N LYS A 59 -2.54 1.69 -24.79
CA LYS A 59 -3.70 0.78 -24.76
C LYS A 59 -4.56 1.03 -23.51
N PHE A 60 -3.93 1.01 -22.34
CA PHE A 60 -4.59 1.33 -21.09
C PHE A 60 -5.29 2.71 -21.16
N ALA A 61 -4.54 3.74 -21.55
CA ALA A 61 -5.04 5.11 -21.56
C ALA A 61 -6.24 5.31 -22.52
N LEU A 62 -6.24 4.66 -23.68
CA LEU A 62 -7.37 4.73 -24.60
C LEU A 62 -8.62 4.01 -24.05
N GLY A 63 -8.44 2.82 -23.48
CA GLY A 63 -9.53 2.12 -22.79
C GLY A 63 -10.08 2.95 -21.63
N PHE A 64 -9.20 3.57 -20.86
CA PHE A 64 -9.59 4.44 -19.75
C PHE A 64 -10.33 5.72 -20.23
N ALA A 65 -9.88 6.36 -21.31
CA ALA A 65 -10.59 7.49 -21.90
C ALA A 65 -12.02 7.11 -22.31
N ASN A 66 -12.21 5.93 -22.89
CA ASN A 66 -13.54 5.45 -23.27
C ASN A 66 -14.41 5.15 -22.05
N TYR A 67 -13.86 4.50 -21.02
CA TYR A 67 -14.53 4.26 -19.75
C TYR A 67 -14.99 5.58 -19.08
N LEU A 68 -14.09 6.58 -19.03
CA LEU A 68 -14.40 7.88 -18.41
C LEU A 68 -15.54 8.63 -19.12
N LYS A 69 -15.60 8.57 -20.46
CA LYS A 69 -16.70 9.18 -21.24
C LYS A 69 -18.03 8.47 -21.07
N ASP A 70 -18.04 7.24 -20.62
CA ASP A 70 -19.26 6.50 -20.27
C ASP A 70 -19.83 6.92 -18.90
N ILE A 71 -18.98 7.45 -18.02
CA ILE A 71 -19.37 7.84 -16.66
C ILE A 71 -19.42 9.36 -16.43
N SER A 72 -18.92 10.17 -17.36
CA SER A 72 -18.90 11.65 -17.25
C SER A 72 -18.91 12.30 -18.63
N ASP A 73 -19.71 13.35 -18.79
CA ASP A 73 -19.76 14.17 -20.02
C ASP A 73 -18.51 15.04 -20.20
N GLU A 74 -17.89 15.48 -19.11
CA GLU A 74 -16.70 16.32 -19.10
C GLU A 74 -15.63 15.69 -18.18
N PRO A 75 -15.00 14.55 -18.60
CA PRO A 75 -14.07 13.84 -17.75
C PRO A 75 -12.77 14.64 -17.53
N LYS A 76 -12.37 14.74 -16.27
CA LYS A 76 -11.12 15.36 -15.82
C LYS A 76 -10.33 14.37 -14.98
N VAL A 77 -9.06 14.17 -15.30
CA VAL A 77 -8.16 13.22 -14.61
C VAL A 77 -6.93 13.95 -14.08
N ILE A 78 -6.49 13.59 -12.89
CA ILE A 78 -5.18 13.96 -12.38
C ILE A 78 -4.24 12.76 -12.44
N ILE A 79 -2.99 12.98 -12.85
CA ILE A 79 -1.96 11.94 -12.94
C ILE A 79 -0.80 12.33 -12.03
N HIS A 80 -0.47 11.50 -11.05
CA HIS A 80 0.78 11.58 -10.31
C HIS A 80 1.69 10.41 -10.69
N PHE A 81 2.98 10.56 -10.39
CA PHE A 81 3.99 9.53 -10.65
C PHE A 81 5.12 9.60 -9.61
N ASP A 82 5.70 8.45 -9.31
CA ASP A 82 6.82 8.32 -8.37
C ASP A 82 8.19 8.52 -9.04
N THR A 83 9.25 8.18 -8.34
CA THR A 83 10.64 8.37 -8.75
C THR A 83 11.21 7.24 -9.62
N ARG A 84 10.42 6.21 -9.95
CA ARG A 84 10.84 5.04 -10.70
C ARG A 84 11.17 5.35 -12.15
N TYR A 85 11.95 4.46 -12.76
CA TYR A 85 12.18 4.49 -14.22
C TYR A 85 10.87 4.59 -14.99
N LEU A 86 10.86 5.47 -15.97
CA LEU A 86 9.75 5.71 -16.90
C LEU A 86 8.43 6.18 -16.26
N SER A 87 8.37 6.47 -14.97
CA SER A 87 7.15 6.98 -14.33
C SER A 87 6.67 8.28 -14.97
N LYS A 88 7.59 9.22 -15.21
CA LYS A 88 7.29 10.50 -15.88
C LYS A 88 6.89 10.29 -17.34
N GLU A 89 7.66 9.53 -18.09
CA GLU A 89 7.42 9.27 -19.52
C GLU A 89 6.08 8.57 -19.73
N PHE A 90 5.74 7.60 -18.87
CA PHE A 90 4.44 6.93 -18.93
C PHE A 90 3.28 7.87 -18.56
N SER A 91 3.48 8.75 -17.57
CA SER A 91 2.48 9.77 -17.24
C SER A 91 2.20 10.72 -18.40
N GLU A 92 3.24 11.13 -19.12
CA GLU A 92 3.14 11.95 -20.32
C GLU A 92 2.46 11.22 -21.48
N GLU A 93 2.76 9.92 -21.69
CA GLU A 93 2.08 9.12 -22.72
C GLU A 93 0.59 8.93 -22.41
N ILE A 94 0.22 8.68 -21.15
CA ILE A 94 -1.17 8.62 -20.72
C ILE A 94 -1.86 9.96 -20.96
N ALA A 95 -1.23 11.07 -20.57
CA ALA A 95 -1.79 12.40 -20.76
C ALA A 95 -2.01 12.75 -22.25
N LYS A 96 -1.09 12.34 -23.15
CA LYS A 96 -1.26 12.51 -24.60
C LYS A 96 -2.49 11.76 -25.12
N VAL A 97 -2.67 10.49 -24.72
CA VAL A 97 -3.83 9.69 -25.16
C VAL A 97 -5.10 10.28 -24.59
N LEU A 98 -5.20 10.47 -23.30
CA LEU A 98 -6.39 11.01 -22.64
C LEU A 98 -6.80 12.35 -23.26
N GLY A 99 -5.85 13.29 -23.40
CA GLY A 99 -6.10 14.59 -24.00
C GLY A 99 -6.52 14.51 -25.46
N THR A 100 -5.93 13.61 -26.27
CA THR A 100 -6.34 13.41 -27.67
C THR A 100 -7.76 12.91 -27.78
N TYR A 101 -8.20 12.10 -26.80
CA TYR A 101 -9.52 11.48 -26.81
C TYR A 101 -10.56 12.21 -25.94
N GLY A 102 -10.29 13.48 -25.60
CA GLY A 102 -11.30 14.40 -25.05
C GLY A 102 -11.41 14.41 -23.52
N VAL A 103 -10.36 13.99 -22.82
CA VAL A 103 -10.26 14.05 -21.35
C VAL A 103 -9.34 15.21 -20.96
N ILE A 104 -9.77 16.06 -20.02
CA ILE A 104 -8.90 17.09 -19.44
C ILE A 104 -7.96 16.42 -18.45
N VAL A 105 -6.66 16.72 -18.55
CA VAL A 105 -5.62 16.10 -17.70
C VAL A 105 -4.91 17.17 -16.89
N VAL A 106 -4.82 16.94 -15.57
CA VAL A 106 -3.95 17.70 -14.66
C VAL A 106 -2.65 16.89 -14.49
N LEU A 107 -1.50 17.48 -14.88
CA LEU A 107 -0.22 16.80 -14.91
C LEU A 107 0.86 17.62 -14.20
N PRO A 108 1.52 17.10 -13.14
CA PRO A 108 2.66 17.76 -12.51
C PRO A 108 3.92 17.63 -13.37
N ASP A 109 4.81 18.58 -13.23
CA ASP A 109 6.12 18.57 -13.91
C ASP A 109 7.15 17.69 -13.19
N THR A 110 6.92 17.37 -11.91
CA THR A 110 7.81 16.55 -11.08
C THR A 110 7.00 15.47 -10.35
N TYR A 111 7.71 14.47 -9.81
CA TYR A 111 7.09 13.38 -9.04
C TYR A 111 6.23 13.90 -7.88
N LYS A 112 5.22 13.13 -7.51
CA LYS A 112 4.26 13.37 -6.43
C LYS A 112 3.90 12.06 -5.74
N SER A 113 3.52 12.16 -4.48
CA SER A 113 3.16 11.01 -3.66
C SER A 113 1.75 10.46 -3.94
N THR A 114 1.53 9.20 -3.57
CA THR A 114 0.20 8.56 -3.61
C THR A 114 -0.83 9.28 -2.72
N PRO A 115 -0.54 9.64 -1.44
CA PRO A 115 -1.52 10.37 -0.63
C PRO A 115 -1.85 11.77 -1.15
N GLU A 116 -0.89 12.51 -1.74
CA GLU A 116 -1.19 13.77 -2.42
C GLU A 116 -2.17 13.56 -3.59
N LEU A 117 -2.04 12.46 -4.36
CA LEU A 117 -2.97 12.15 -5.44
C LEU A 117 -4.38 11.94 -4.89
N SER A 118 -4.51 11.07 -3.88
CA SER A 118 -5.80 10.76 -3.27
C SER A 118 -6.50 12.02 -2.77
N PHE A 119 -5.79 12.90 -2.07
CA PHE A 119 -6.28 14.20 -1.65
C PHE A 119 -6.67 15.09 -2.84
N ALA A 120 -5.80 15.20 -3.85
CA ALA A 120 -5.99 16.10 -4.98
C ALA A 120 -7.19 15.70 -5.85
N VAL A 121 -7.50 14.40 -5.98
CA VAL A 121 -8.71 13.93 -6.69
C VAL A 121 -9.96 14.55 -6.08
N CYS A 122 -10.10 14.52 -4.76
CA CYS A 122 -11.23 15.11 -4.05
C CYS A 122 -11.19 16.65 -4.08
N HIS A 123 -10.03 17.24 -3.80
CA HIS A 123 -9.85 18.69 -3.70
C HIS A 123 -10.15 19.42 -5.03
N LEU A 124 -9.70 18.84 -6.15
CA LEU A 124 -9.91 19.39 -7.49
C LEU A 124 -11.20 18.91 -8.16
N ASN A 125 -12.00 18.08 -7.48
CA ASN A 125 -13.22 17.46 -7.99
C ASN A 125 -13.00 16.80 -9.37
N THR A 126 -11.95 15.97 -9.49
CA THR A 126 -11.67 15.26 -10.74
C THR A 126 -12.53 13.99 -10.85
N THR A 127 -12.80 13.55 -12.07
CA THR A 127 -13.56 12.31 -12.33
C THR A 127 -12.78 11.08 -11.87
N ALA A 128 -11.44 11.13 -11.93
CA ALA A 128 -10.55 10.04 -11.56
C ALA A 128 -9.13 10.54 -11.31
N GLY A 129 -8.31 9.66 -10.70
CA GLY A 129 -6.88 9.84 -10.54
C GLY A 129 -6.08 8.65 -11.07
N ILE A 130 -4.84 8.88 -11.44
CA ILE A 130 -3.87 7.85 -11.84
C ILE A 130 -2.59 8.05 -11.05
N MET A 131 -2.08 6.97 -10.45
CA MET A 131 -0.72 6.92 -9.90
C MET A 131 0.15 5.96 -10.69
N ILE A 132 1.26 6.47 -11.22
CA ILE A 132 2.28 5.65 -11.88
C ILE A 132 3.31 5.26 -10.84
N THR A 133 3.25 4.02 -10.40
CA THR A 133 4.11 3.45 -9.34
C THR A 133 4.05 1.93 -9.32
N ALA A 134 5.09 1.31 -8.80
CA ALA A 134 5.07 -0.07 -8.36
C ALA A 134 5.32 -0.17 -6.85
N SER A 135 5.09 0.92 -6.07
CA SER A 135 5.32 0.97 -4.63
C SER A 135 6.76 0.52 -4.30
N HIS A 136 6.93 -0.50 -3.47
CA HIS A 136 8.21 -1.05 -3.04
C HIS A 136 8.79 -2.18 -3.92
N ASN A 137 8.19 -2.50 -5.07
CA ASN A 137 8.73 -3.55 -5.95
C ASN A 137 10.16 -3.22 -6.44
N PRO A 138 10.94 -4.21 -6.90
CA PRO A 138 12.26 -4.00 -7.50
C PRO A 138 12.25 -2.93 -8.61
N LYS A 139 13.40 -2.33 -8.88
CA LYS A 139 13.56 -1.20 -9.80
C LYS A 139 13.11 -1.44 -11.25
N ASN A 140 13.12 -2.70 -11.68
CA ASN A 140 12.68 -3.11 -13.02
C ASN A 140 11.16 -3.25 -13.16
N TYR A 141 10.38 -2.92 -12.11
CA TYR A 141 8.93 -2.88 -12.12
C TYR A 141 8.41 -1.45 -12.17
N ASN A 142 7.27 -1.27 -12.84
CA ASN A 142 6.41 -0.11 -12.68
C ASN A 142 4.94 -0.56 -12.75
N GLY A 143 4.00 0.38 -12.66
CA GLY A 143 2.59 0.04 -12.64
C GLY A 143 1.68 1.26 -12.75
N ILE A 144 0.38 0.98 -12.71
CA ILE A 144 -0.69 1.98 -12.77
C ILE A 144 -1.72 1.63 -11.71
N LYS A 145 -1.96 2.53 -10.76
CA LYS A 145 -3.11 2.49 -9.86
C LYS A 145 -4.13 3.52 -10.36
N VAL A 146 -5.43 3.18 -10.32
CA VAL A 146 -6.53 4.10 -10.70
C VAL A 146 -7.40 4.38 -9.51
N TYR A 147 -7.77 5.65 -9.36
CA TYR A 147 -8.57 6.19 -8.27
C TYR A 147 -9.90 6.73 -8.80
N GLY A 148 -10.98 6.50 -8.05
CA GLY A 148 -12.29 7.09 -8.33
C GLY A 148 -12.39 8.55 -7.88
N ALA A 149 -13.48 9.21 -8.19
CA ALA A 149 -13.74 10.61 -7.83
C ALA A 149 -13.78 10.86 -6.30
N ASP A 150 -13.88 9.80 -5.51
CA ASP A 150 -13.83 9.84 -4.05
C ASP A 150 -12.40 9.77 -3.48
N GLY A 151 -11.38 9.73 -4.33
CA GLY A 151 -9.98 9.65 -3.91
C GLY A 151 -9.51 8.26 -3.46
N GLY A 152 -10.38 7.25 -3.45
CA GLY A 152 -10.03 5.86 -3.18
C GLY A 152 -9.67 5.09 -4.45
N GLN A 153 -8.88 4.02 -4.34
CA GLN A 153 -8.62 3.12 -5.46
C GLN A 153 -9.93 2.47 -5.95
N LEU A 154 -10.03 2.23 -7.26
CA LEU A 154 -11.21 1.61 -7.85
C LEU A 154 -11.53 0.27 -7.18
N LEU A 155 -12.79 0.10 -6.79
CA LEU A 155 -13.35 -1.16 -6.30
C LEU A 155 -13.40 -2.21 -7.42
N THR A 156 -13.74 -3.43 -7.05
CA THR A 156 -13.70 -4.59 -7.96
C THR A 156 -14.60 -4.40 -9.18
N GLU A 157 -15.84 -3.97 -9.00
CA GLU A 157 -16.79 -3.81 -10.11
C GLU A 157 -16.36 -2.72 -11.12
N PRO A 158 -16.04 -1.47 -10.72
CA PRO A 158 -15.48 -0.47 -11.64
C PRO A 158 -14.18 -0.91 -12.30
N SER A 159 -13.31 -1.65 -11.60
CA SER A 159 -12.06 -2.18 -12.16
C SER A 159 -12.31 -3.20 -13.28
N LEU A 160 -13.27 -4.11 -13.10
CA LEU A 160 -13.66 -5.08 -14.13
C LEU A 160 -14.25 -4.37 -15.35
N LYS A 161 -15.12 -3.37 -15.13
CA LYS A 161 -15.68 -2.57 -16.21
C LYS A 161 -14.58 -1.84 -16.99
N LEU A 162 -13.62 -1.23 -16.30
CA LEU A 162 -12.46 -0.60 -16.94
C LEU A 162 -11.64 -1.62 -17.76
N SER A 163 -11.42 -2.83 -17.22
CA SER A 163 -10.71 -3.90 -17.94
C SER A 163 -11.39 -4.24 -19.28
N GLU A 164 -12.73 -4.30 -19.32
CA GLU A 164 -13.48 -4.54 -20.55
C GLU A 164 -13.23 -3.44 -21.61
N TYR A 165 -13.16 -2.16 -21.22
CA TYR A 165 -12.82 -1.06 -22.15
C TYR A 165 -11.38 -1.15 -22.65
N ILE A 166 -10.42 -1.56 -21.80
CA ILE A 166 -9.03 -1.77 -22.20
C ILE A 166 -8.92 -2.91 -23.21
N ASP A 167 -9.65 -4.00 -22.99
CA ASP A 167 -9.62 -5.19 -23.86
C ASP A 167 -10.24 -4.93 -25.24
N GLN A 168 -11.15 -3.95 -25.36
CA GLN A 168 -11.69 -3.52 -26.66
C GLN A 168 -10.65 -2.81 -27.55
N VAL A 169 -9.52 -2.36 -26.99
CA VAL A 169 -8.43 -1.77 -27.76
C VAL A 169 -7.57 -2.88 -28.39
N THR A 170 -7.85 -3.22 -29.64
CA THR A 170 -7.25 -4.36 -30.34
C THR A 170 -5.97 -4.04 -31.12
N ASP A 171 -5.70 -2.76 -31.43
CA ASP A 171 -4.52 -2.31 -32.17
C ASP A 171 -3.71 -1.25 -31.38
N PRO A 172 -2.97 -1.68 -30.35
CA PRO A 172 -2.21 -0.77 -29.51
C PRO A 172 -1.01 -0.12 -30.20
N LEU A 173 -0.50 -0.71 -31.31
CA LEU A 173 0.68 -0.21 -32.00
C LEU A 173 0.40 1.01 -32.90
N ASN A 174 -0.89 1.31 -33.18
CA ASN A 174 -1.30 2.36 -34.12
C ASN A 174 -2.25 3.40 -33.51
N ILE A 175 -2.24 3.57 -32.17
CA ILE A 175 -3.01 4.59 -31.49
C ILE A 175 -2.48 5.98 -31.87
N LYS A 176 -3.35 6.82 -32.43
CA LYS A 176 -2.98 8.19 -32.81
C LYS A 176 -3.06 9.09 -31.61
N VAL A 177 -2.02 9.88 -31.38
CA VAL A 177 -1.94 10.83 -30.28
C VAL A 177 -1.43 12.18 -30.74
N ASN A 178 -1.95 13.25 -30.19
CA ASN A 178 -1.41 14.59 -30.35
C ASN A 178 -0.15 14.75 -29.48
N ASP A 179 0.74 15.62 -29.87
CA ASP A 179 1.92 15.91 -29.06
C ASP A 179 1.52 16.70 -27.78
N LEU A 180 2.31 16.49 -26.72
CA LEU A 180 2.03 17.06 -25.40
C LEU A 180 2.02 18.59 -25.41
N LYS A 181 2.87 19.23 -26.25
CA LYS A 181 2.95 20.68 -26.35
C LYS A 181 1.65 21.26 -26.90
N THR A 182 1.13 20.69 -27.98
CA THR A 182 -0.16 21.08 -28.57
C THR A 182 -1.30 20.94 -27.56
N LEU A 183 -1.32 19.86 -26.77
CA LEU A 183 -2.36 19.65 -25.76
C LEU A 183 -2.24 20.66 -24.61
N LYS A 184 -1.02 21.03 -24.21
CA LYS A 184 -0.78 22.09 -23.20
C LYS A 184 -1.19 23.47 -23.75
N GLU A 185 -0.83 23.81 -24.98
CA GLU A 185 -1.20 25.08 -25.61
C GLU A 185 -2.73 25.26 -25.74
N ASN A 186 -3.46 24.16 -25.89
CA ASN A 186 -4.92 24.16 -25.97
C ASN A 186 -5.64 24.02 -24.60
N ASN A 187 -4.90 24.04 -23.48
CA ASN A 187 -5.39 23.83 -22.12
C ASN A 187 -6.17 22.50 -21.92
N ILE A 188 -5.80 21.46 -22.67
CA ILE A 188 -6.32 20.09 -22.49
C ILE A 188 -5.47 19.35 -21.45
N VAL A 189 -4.15 19.51 -21.51
CA VAL A 189 -3.24 19.12 -20.43
C VAL A 189 -2.85 20.40 -19.70
N ILE A 190 -3.28 20.50 -18.44
CA ILE A 190 -3.05 21.67 -17.58
C ILE A 190 -2.07 21.33 -16.47
N PRO A 191 -1.29 22.32 -15.97
CA PRO A 191 -0.36 22.09 -14.90
C PRO A 191 -1.09 21.69 -13.59
N PHE A 192 -0.39 20.95 -12.76
CA PHE A 192 -0.77 20.76 -11.36
C PHE A 192 -0.27 21.96 -10.56
N GLU A 193 -1.20 22.71 -9.98
CA GLU A 193 -0.87 23.95 -9.27
C GLU A 193 -0.44 23.66 -7.83
N ASN A 194 0.55 24.45 -7.36
CA ASN A 194 1.15 24.27 -6.02
C ASN A 194 0.15 24.47 -4.87
N GLU A 195 -0.92 25.24 -5.11
CA GLU A 195 -2.00 25.48 -4.14
C GLU A 195 -2.63 24.19 -3.65
N THR A 196 -2.68 23.15 -4.49
CA THR A 196 -3.19 21.82 -4.09
C THR A 196 -2.24 21.12 -3.12
N THR A 197 -0.92 21.19 -3.36
CA THR A 197 0.09 20.69 -2.42
C THR A 197 0.01 21.45 -1.09
N GLU A 198 -0.11 22.78 -1.11
CA GLU A 198 -0.25 23.60 0.10
C GLU A 198 -1.54 23.27 0.87
N ALA A 199 -2.64 22.99 0.17
CA ALA A 199 -3.87 22.56 0.83
C ALA A 199 -3.73 21.19 1.51
N TYR A 200 -3.03 20.24 0.90
CA TYR A 200 -2.70 18.94 1.51
C TYR A 200 -1.77 19.12 2.73
N LYS A 201 -0.69 19.89 2.61
CA LYS A 201 0.21 20.23 3.73
C LYS A 201 -0.57 20.82 4.90
N LYS A 202 -1.46 21.77 4.61
CA LYS A 202 -2.31 22.37 5.63
C LYS A 202 -3.20 21.35 6.32
N ALA A 203 -3.81 20.41 5.58
CA ALA A 203 -4.66 19.38 6.17
C ALA A 203 -3.85 18.48 7.13
N VAL A 204 -2.60 18.12 6.77
CA VAL A 204 -1.71 17.37 7.66
C VAL A 204 -1.31 18.21 8.88
N CYS A 205 -0.97 19.49 8.69
CA CYS A 205 -0.64 20.40 9.81
C CYS A 205 -1.81 20.58 10.78
N ASP A 206 -3.04 20.71 10.26
CA ASP A 206 -4.25 20.81 11.08
C ASP A 206 -4.52 19.52 11.86
N LEU A 207 -4.21 18.34 11.29
CA LEU A 207 -4.32 17.05 11.96
C LEU A 207 -3.31 16.91 13.11
N VAL A 208 -2.04 17.24 12.84
CA VAL A 208 -0.93 17.01 13.78
C VAL A 208 -0.88 18.11 14.84
N GLY A 209 -1.01 19.37 14.45
CA GLY A 209 -0.83 20.54 15.32
C GLY A 209 0.64 20.81 15.67
N ALA A 210 0.96 22.06 16.01
CA ALA A 210 2.31 22.52 16.24
C ALA A 210 3.02 21.77 17.38
N PHE A 211 4.31 21.54 17.21
CA PHE A 211 5.18 21.03 18.27
C PHE A 211 5.45 22.14 19.31
N LYS A 212 5.40 21.76 20.58
CA LYS A 212 5.66 22.69 21.70
C LYS A 212 7.09 22.64 22.18
N THR A 213 7.78 21.57 21.90
CA THR A 213 9.15 21.27 22.34
C THR A 213 9.87 20.46 21.27
N GLN A 214 11.18 20.30 21.38
CA GLN A 214 12.04 19.59 20.44
C GLN A 214 13.12 18.79 21.22
N ASN A 215 12.67 17.85 22.07
CA ASN A 215 13.55 17.01 22.89
C ASN A 215 13.96 15.72 22.18
N SER A 216 13.16 15.28 21.21
CA SER A 216 13.50 14.16 20.36
C SER A 216 14.16 14.63 19.07
N LYS A 217 15.10 13.83 18.53
CA LYS A 217 15.70 14.06 17.21
C LYS A 217 15.39 12.91 16.28
N THR A 218 14.97 13.23 15.06
CA THR A 218 14.51 12.22 14.10
C THR A 218 15.42 12.17 12.87
N VAL A 219 15.76 10.96 12.39
CA VAL A 219 16.33 10.72 11.07
C VAL A 219 15.19 10.43 10.09
N LEU A 220 15.21 11.07 8.92
CA LEU A 220 14.23 10.87 7.86
C LEU A 220 14.90 10.23 6.63
N SER A 221 14.22 9.24 6.03
CA SER A 221 14.58 8.64 4.75
C SER A 221 13.34 8.46 3.88
N SER A 222 13.42 8.80 2.59
CA SER A 222 12.38 8.48 1.60
C SER A 222 12.67 7.22 0.81
N LEU A 223 13.76 6.51 1.10
CA LEU A 223 14.25 5.38 0.29
C LEU A 223 14.23 5.71 -1.22
N HIS A 224 14.80 6.89 -1.57
CA HIS A 224 14.83 7.48 -2.92
C HIS A 224 13.46 7.87 -3.52
N GLY A 225 12.42 7.93 -2.68
CA GLY A 225 11.03 8.19 -3.07
C GLY A 225 10.60 9.64 -2.95
N THR A 226 9.30 9.83 -2.83
CA THR A 226 8.60 11.12 -3.02
C THR A 226 8.33 11.91 -1.74
N SER A 227 8.49 11.31 -0.53
CA SER A 227 7.96 11.89 0.72
C SER A 227 8.72 13.09 1.26
N LEU A 228 10.04 13.12 1.15
CA LEU A 228 10.90 14.06 1.89
C LEU A 228 10.62 15.53 1.64
N PRO A 229 10.44 16.02 0.40
CA PRO A 229 10.19 17.44 0.18
C PRO A 229 8.99 17.95 0.98
N ILE A 230 7.86 17.22 0.88
CA ILE A 230 6.63 17.63 1.54
C ILE A 230 6.62 17.36 3.05
N LEU A 231 7.21 16.24 3.50
CA LEU A 231 7.30 15.92 4.93
C LEU A 231 8.21 16.92 5.66
N SER A 232 9.35 17.29 5.07
CA SER A 232 10.25 18.29 5.65
C SER A 232 9.56 19.65 5.79
N ASP A 233 8.85 20.09 4.75
CA ASP A 233 8.08 21.33 4.79
C ASP A 233 7.00 21.30 5.88
N ILE A 234 6.25 20.20 6.00
CA ILE A 234 5.23 20.03 7.05
C ILE A 234 5.85 20.12 8.45
N LEU A 235 6.99 19.47 8.68
CA LEU A 235 7.66 19.52 9.98
C LEU A 235 8.12 20.94 10.32
N HIS A 236 8.68 21.69 9.35
CA HIS A 236 9.01 23.11 9.54
C HIS A 236 7.76 23.96 9.84
N ASP A 237 6.67 23.78 9.10
CA ASP A 237 5.41 24.50 9.32
C ASP A 237 4.82 24.19 10.71
N LEU A 238 5.06 22.97 11.23
CA LEU A 238 4.69 22.56 12.59
C LEU A 238 5.68 23.02 13.67
N SER A 239 6.72 23.78 13.31
CA SER A 239 7.77 24.25 14.20
C SER A 239 8.63 23.12 14.79
N TYR A 240 8.90 22.08 14.00
CA TYR A 240 9.81 21.00 14.35
C TYR A 240 11.00 20.97 13.38
N ASP A 241 12.15 21.50 13.84
CA ASP A 241 13.41 21.56 13.07
C ASP A 241 14.44 20.53 13.55
N HIS A 242 14.09 19.71 14.56
CA HIS A 242 15.01 18.77 15.20
C HIS A 242 15.02 17.43 14.48
N PHE A 243 15.24 17.48 13.17
CA PHE A 243 15.43 16.29 12.34
C PHE A 243 16.66 16.42 11.43
N VAL A 244 17.15 15.29 10.97
CA VAL A 244 18.22 15.17 9.98
C VAL A 244 17.79 14.21 8.87
N ILE A 245 18.27 14.46 7.67
CA ILE A 245 17.94 13.65 6.49
C ILE A 245 19.10 12.71 6.19
N GLU A 246 18.81 11.42 5.97
CA GLU A 246 19.79 10.49 5.41
C GLU A 246 19.99 10.82 3.93
N THR A 247 21.02 11.62 3.65
CA THR A 247 21.21 12.26 2.35
C THR A 247 21.43 11.27 1.20
N SER A 248 22.04 10.10 1.48
CA SER A 248 22.25 9.09 0.44
C SER A 248 20.97 8.37 0.00
N GLN A 249 19.90 8.49 0.79
CA GLN A 249 18.56 7.94 0.50
C GLN A 249 17.50 9.02 0.23
N SER A 250 17.88 10.29 0.21
CA SER A 250 16.95 11.42 0.07
C SER A 250 16.74 11.86 -1.38
N GLU A 251 17.77 11.71 -2.19
CA GLU A 251 17.68 12.09 -3.61
C GLU A 251 16.87 11.03 -4.37
N PRO A 252 15.90 11.47 -5.20
CA PRO A 252 15.17 10.58 -6.08
C PRO A 252 16.11 9.83 -7.02
N ASP A 253 16.08 8.51 -6.96
CA ASP A 253 16.92 7.69 -7.81
C ASP A 253 16.18 6.38 -8.18
N SER A 254 15.95 6.20 -9.48
CA SER A 254 15.24 5.05 -10.02
C SER A 254 15.97 3.71 -9.84
N ASP A 255 17.29 3.75 -9.56
CA ASP A 255 18.10 2.56 -9.29
C ASP A 255 17.97 2.06 -7.86
N PHE A 256 17.47 2.89 -6.92
CA PHE A 256 17.42 2.59 -5.48
C PHE A 256 18.77 2.07 -4.94
N PRO A 257 19.90 2.78 -5.19
CA PRO A 257 21.26 2.22 -5.07
C PRO A 257 21.65 1.79 -3.65
N THR A 258 20.96 2.28 -2.63
CA THR A 258 21.30 2.00 -1.23
C THR A 258 20.51 0.82 -0.63
N VAL A 259 19.53 0.28 -1.37
CA VAL A 259 18.66 -0.81 -0.91
C VAL A 259 18.35 -1.77 -2.05
N ASN A 260 18.25 -3.07 -1.75
CA ASN A 260 17.82 -4.04 -2.76
C ASN A 260 16.32 -3.89 -3.11
N ILE A 261 15.52 -3.59 -2.11
CA ILE A 261 14.09 -3.35 -2.21
C ILE A 261 13.77 -2.15 -1.31
N ALA A 262 13.19 -1.10 -1.86
CA ALA A 262 12.83 0.12 -1.13
C ALA A 262 11.51 -0.10 -0.33
N ASN A 263 11.56 -1.00 0.66
CA ASN A 263 10.39 -1.41 1.46
C ASN A 263 10.65 -1.23 2.95
N PRO A 264 9.95 -0.31 3.63
CA PRO A 264 10.12 -0.09 5.08
C PRO A 264 9.61 -1.25 5.95
N GLU A 265 9.00 -2.30 5.39
CA GLU A 265 8.74 -3.56 6.09
C GLU A 265 10.03 -4.36 6.35
N MET A 266 11.14 -4.00 5.70
CA MET A 266 12.42 -4.69 5.81
C MET A 266 13.37 -3.90 6.71
N GLU A 267 13.74 -4.47 7.86
CA GLU A 267 14.58 -3.79 8.85
C GLU A 267 15.92 -3.30 8.28
N ASN A 268 16.52 -4.04 7.34
CA ASN A 268 17.81 -3.67 6.73
C ASN A 268 17.75 -2.38 5.88
N THR A 269 16.57 -1.88 5.51
CA THR A 269 16.44 -0.58 4.83
C THR A 269 16.78 0.60 5.75
N PHE A 270 16.81 0.38 7.06
CA PHE A 270 17.14 1.37 8.09
C PHE A 270 18.63 1.43 8.44
N ASP A 271 19.50 0.58 7.87
CA ASP A 271 20.90 0.47 8.32
C ASP A 271 21.66 1.82 8.20
N LEU A 272 21.53 2.55 7.08
CA LEU A 272 22.11 3.88 6.92
C LEU A 272 21.49 4.91 7.88
N GLY A 273 20.18 4.81 8.11
CA GLY A 273 19.47 5.64 9.07
C GLY A 273 19.95 5.39 10.51
N LYS A 274 20.22 4.12 10.89
CA LYS A 274 20.79 3.75 12.21
C LYS A 274 22.20 4.34 12.37
N GLU A 275 23.06 4.23 11.36
CA GLU A 275 24.39 4.84 11.37
C GLU A 275 24.34 6.36 11.52
N LEU A 276 23.41 7.04 10.83
CA LEU A 276 23.21 8.47 10.97
C LEU A 276 22.67 8.82 12.35
N ALA A 277 21.73 8.04 12.88
CA ALA A 277 21.17 8.24 14.22
C ALA A 277 22.25 8.13 15.31
N ASP A 278 23.22 7.22 15.15
CA ASP A 278 24.35 7.12 16.08
C ASP A 278 25.24 8.38 16.05
N ARG A 279 25.57 8.88 14.86
CA ARG A 279 26.39 10.10 14.70
C ARG A 279 25.71 11.35 15.25
N GLU A 280 24.41 11.45 15.04
CA GLU A 280 23.60 12.62 15.35
C GLU A 280 22.89 12.55 16.71
N SER A 281 23.04 11.41 17.43
CA SER A 281 22.32 11.11 18.65
C SER A 281 20.79 11.23 18.50
N ALA A 282 20.28 10.84 17.33
CA ALA A 282 18.85 10.81 17.08
C ALA A 282 18.23 9.59 17.75
N ASN A 283 16.98 9.70 18.20
CA ASN A 283 16.26 8.66 18.94
C ASN A 283 15.07 8.06 18.18
N LEU A 284 14.81 8.54 16.96
CA LEU A 284 13.82 7.97 16.04
C LEU A 284 14.37 7.98 14.62
N ILE A 285 14.10 6.92 13.86
CA ILE A 285 14.36 6.84 12.42
C ILE A 285 13.02 6.51 11.76
N VAL A 286 12.65 7.29 10.75
CA VAL A 286 11.43 7.11 9.95
C VAL A 286 11.82 6.93 8.49
N ALA A 287 11.33 5.87 7.85
CA ALA A 287 11.51 5.65 6.42
C ALA A 287 10.16 5.39 5.74
N THR A 288 10.00 5.91 4.51
CA THR A 288 8.81 5.67 3.68
C THR A 288 9.19 4.93 2.40
N ASP A 289 8.23 4.22 1.80
CA ASP A 289 8.42 3.62 0.47
C ASP A 289 8.38 4.69 -0.65
N PRO A 290 8.74 4.34 -1.91
CA PRO A 290 8.91 5.33 -2.98
C PRO A 290 7.69 6.19 -3.30
N ASP A 291 6.47 5.69 -3.22
CA ASP A 291 5.26 6.47 -3.47
C ASP A 291 4.61 7.00 -2.18
N ALA A 292 5.30 6.86 -1.04
CA ALA A 292 4.93 7.41 0.27
C ALA A 292 3.56 6.95 0.80
N ASP A 293 3.17 5.72 0.47
CA ASP A 293 1.95 5.13 1.01
C ASP A 293 2.23 4.22 2.24
N ARG A 294 3.49 3.81 2.47
CA ARG A 294 3.93 3.01 3.62
C ARG A 294 5.05 3.68 4.39
N LEU A 295 5.09 3.40 5.70
CA LEU A 295 6.23 3.81 6.52
C LEU A 295 6.63 2.72 7.51
N GLY A 296 7.89 2.78 7.94
CA GLY A 296 8.40 2.04 9.07
C GLY A 296 9.17 2.95 10.02
N ILE A 297 9.38 2.49 11.24
CA ILE A 297 10.15 3.20 12.25
C ILE A 297 11.14 2.29 12.97
N VAL A 298 12.25 2.90 13.40
CA VAL A 298 13.20 2.33 14.33
C VAL A 298 13.41 3.32 15.48
N GLU A 299 13.27 2.87 16.70
CA GLU A 299 13.60 3.65 17.89
C GLU A 299 15.01 3.31 18.36
N ARG A 300 15.78 4.35 18.73
CA ARG A 300 17.12 4.23 19.28
C ARG A 300 17.12 4.71 20.74
N TYR A 301 17.71 3.91 21.61
CA TYR A 301 17.77 4.15 23.04
C TYR A 301 19.09 4.83 23.45
N GLU A 302 19.16 5.32 24.70
CA GLU A 302 20.34 5.99 25.24
C GLU A 302 21.60 5.12 25.27
N ASP A 303 21.45 3.82 25.45
CA ASP A 303 22.55 2.85 25.42
C ASP A 303 23.08 2.54 24.01
N GLY A 304 22.49 3.16 22.97
CA GLY A 304 22.83 2.96 21.57
C GLY A 304 22.15 1.76 20.91
N THR A 305 21.39 0.95 21.64
CA THR A 305 20.61 -0.13 21.03
C THR A 305 19.43 0.41 20.23
N THR A 306 18.97 -0.35 19.24
CA THR A 306 17.85 0.02 18.38
C THR A 306 16.75 -1.05 18.40
N ARG A 307 15.51 -0.64 18.18
CA ARG A 307 14.37 -1.53 17.98
C ARG A 307 13.60 -1.14 16.72
N TYR A 308 13.46 -2.07 15.79
CA TYR A 308 12.52 -2.00 14.68
C TYR A 308 11.12 -2.39 15.16
N PHE A 309 10.09 -1.72 14.64
CA PHE A 309 8.69 -2.02 14.91
C PHE A 309 8.03 -2.57 13.65
N ASN A 310 7.37 -3.71 13.76
CA ASN A 310 6.60 -4.26 12.66
C ASN A 310 5.28 -3.49 12.44
N GLY A 311 4.58 -3.79 11.33
CA GLY A 311 3.38 -3.05 10.96
C GLY A 311 2.24 -3.14 11.99
N ASN A 312 2.07 -4.26 12.66
CA ASN A 312 1.08 -4.42 13.71
C ASN A 312 1.46 -3.63 14.98
N GLU A 313 2.72 -3.65 15.39
CA GLU A 313 3.21 -2.88 16.54
C GLU A 313 3.03 -1.38 16.33
N ILE A 314 3.36 -0.86 15.14
CA ILE A 314 3.08 0.54 14.78
C ILE A 314 1.58 0.83 14.84
N GLY A 315 0.74 -0.09 14.35
CA GLY A 315 -0.72 0.01 14.44
C GLY A 315 -1.21 0.12 15.89
N LEU A 316 -0.66 -0.71 16.81
CA LEU A 316 -0.99 -0.64 18.24
C LEU A 316 -0.59 0.70 18.86
N LEU A 317 0.62 1.21 18.56
CA LEU A 317 1.09 2.51 19.00
C LEU A 317 0.16 3.63 18.54
N LEU A 318 -0.16 3.66 17.23
CA LEU A 318 -1.06 4.66 16.66
C LEU A 318 -2.45 4.58 17.26
N LEU A 319 -3.02 3.37 17.43
CA LEU A 319 -4.33 3.17 18.01
C LEU A 319 -4.41 3.72 19.44
N LYS A 320 -3.43 3.37 20.28
CA LYS A 320 -3.37 3.81 21.68
C LYS A 320 -3.17 5.31 21.79
N LEU A 321 -2.11 5.85 21.16
CA LEU A 321 -1.72 7.24 21.30
C LEU A 321 -2.76 8.18 20.64
N ARG A 322 -3.34 7.77 19.52
CA ARG A 322 -4.38 8.56 18.85
C ARG A 322 -5.70 8.57 19.63
N HIS A 323 -6.07 7.43 20.23
CA HIS A 323 -7.23 7.36 21.13
C HIS A 323 -7.08 8.32 22.31
N ASP A 324 -5.92 8.32 22.96
CA ASP A 324 -5.64 9.20 24.10
C ASP A 324 -5.69 10.69 23.72
N GLU A 325 -5.23 11.03 22.51
CA GLU A 325 -5.30 12.39 21.98
C GLU A 325 -6.74 12.83 21.68
N LEU A 326 -7.52 11.98 21.02
CA LEU A 326 -8.87 12.33 20.54
C LEU A 326 -9.88 12.46 21.67
N GLN A 327 -9.75 11.67 22.76
CA GLN A 327 -10.68 11.64 23.88
C GLN A 327 -12.16 11.59 23.46
N SER A 328 -12.45 10.89 22.35
CA SER A 328 -13.79 10.77 21.79
C SER A 328 -14.59 9.68 22.47
N THR A 329 -15.89 9.91 22.66
CA THR A 329 -16.83 8.88 23.21
C THR A 329 -17.35 7.93 22.15
N LYS A 330 -17.17 8.22 20.87
CA LYS A 330 -17.55 7.38 19.75
C LYS A 330 -16.42 7.37 18.73
N SER A 331 -15.81 6.22 18.53
CA SER A 331 -14.60 6.09 17.73
C SER A 331 -14.60 4.79 16.95
N ASN A 332 -14.01 4.82 15.75
CA ASN A 332 -13.88 3.67 14.88
C ASN A 332 -12.42 3.38 14.57
N MET A 333 -12.10 2.08 14.47
CA MET A 333 -10.92 1.54 13.81
C MET A 333 -11.35 0.71 12.61
N ILE A 334 -10.69 0.89 11.45
CA ILE A 334 -10.92 0.08 10.26
C ILE A 334 -9.64 -0.71 9.96
N LYS A 335 -9.75 -2.03 9.78
CA LYS A 335 -8.58 -2.87 9.50
C LYS A 335 -8.90 -4.03 8.57
N SER A 336 -7.87 -4.59 7.95
CA SER A 336 -8.04 -5.83 7.20
C SER A 336 -8.27 -7.03 8.14
N VAL A 337 -9.02 -8.02 7.66
CA VAL A 337 -9.33 -9.24 8.43
C VAL A 337 -8.09 -10.06 8.81
N VAL A 338 -6.94 -9.80 8.19
CA VAL A 338 -5.65 -10.46 8.48
C VAL A 338 -4.67 -9.59 9.29
N THR A 339 -5.07 -8.37 9.63
CA THR A 339 -4.31 -7.47 10.51
C THR A 339 -4.37 -7.96 11.95
N GLY A 340 -3.26 -7.84 12.69
CA GLY A 340 -2.99 -8.49 13.97
C GLY A 340 -4.13 -8.51 14.99
N ALA A 341 -4.33 -9.65 15.64
CA ALA A 341 -5.44 -9.92 16.57
C ALA A 341 -5.41 -9.00 17.80
N LEU A 342 -4.22 -8.62 18.30
CA LEU A 342 -4.10 -7.76 19.47
C LEU A 342 -4.71 -6.37 19.26
N SER A 343 -4.77 -5.88 18.01
CA SER A 343 -5.41 -4.61 17.70
C SER A 343 -6.91 -4.60 17.98
N GLU A 344 -7.61 -5.73 17.77
CA GLU A 344 -9.04 -5.86 18.14
C GLU A 344 -9.22 -5.86 19.65
N LYS A 345 -8.39 -6.62 20.39
CA LYS A 345 -8.43 -6.65 21.85
C LYS A 345 -8.14 -5.27 22.45
N LEU A 346 -7.18 -4.54 21.88
CA LEU A 346 -6.89 -3.16 22.31
C LEU A 346 -8.06 -2.21 22.00
N ALA A 347 -8.66 -2.32 20.82
CA ALA A 347 -9.82 -1.52 20.45
C ALA A 347 -11.03 -1.79 21.39
N GLU A 348 -11.31 -3.06 21.72
CA GLU A 348 -12.34 -3.44 22.66
C GLU A 348 -12.05 -2.84 24.07
N HIS A 349 -10.81 -2.97 24.55
CA HIS A 349 -10.38 -2.39 25.82
C HIS A 349 -10.54 -0.87 25.87
N LEU A 350 -10.31 -0.18 24.75
CA LEU A 350 -10.44 1.27 24.60
C LEU A 350 -11.87 1.72 24.20
N HIS A 351 -12.82 0.79 24.07
CA HIS A 351 -14.19 1.07 23.63
C HIS A 351 -14.27 1.70 22.23
N ILE A 352 -13.44 1.23 21.30
CA ILE A 352 -13.40 1.64 19.91
C ILE A 352 -14.13 0.57 19.08
N ASP A 353 -15.07 0.99 18.24
CA ASP A 353 -15.75 0.09 17.31
C ASP A 353 -14.80 -0.37 16.21
N VAL A 354 -14.75 -1.68 15.94
CA VAL A 354 -13.89 -2.28 14.91
C VAL A 354 -14.68 -2.62 13.66
N ILE A 355 -14.20 -2.14 12.53
CA ILE A 355 -14.75 -2.46 11.22
C ILE A 355 -13.71 -3.29 10.46
N ASN A 356 -14.00 -4.57 10.28
CA ASN A 356 -13.16 -5.47 9.52
C ASN A 356 -13.51 -5.42 8.03
N VAL A 357 -12.50 -5.34 7.17
CA VAL A 357 -12.65 -5.36 5.71
C VAL A 357 -11.72 -6.40 5.07
N LEU A 358 -11.95 -6.74 3.80
CA LEU A 358 -11.00 -7.56 3.05
C LEU A 358 -9.65 -6.87 2.89
N THR A 359 -8.59 -7.65 2.65
CA THR A 359 -7.25 -7.11 2.36
C THR A 359 -7.25 -6.27 1.09
N GLY A 360 -6.67 -5.08 1.21
CA GLY A 360 -6.58 -4.07 0.16
C GLY A 360 -7.24 -2.77 0.60
N PHE A 361 -6.45 -1.70 0.62
CA PHE A 361 -6.86 -0.40 1.20
C PHE A 361 -8.10 0.22 0.53
N LYS A 362 -8.43 -0.20 -0.71
CA LYS A 362 -9.68 0.16 -1.39
C LYS A 362 -10.94 -0.18 -0.60
N TYR A 363 -10.93 -1.27 0.17
CA TYR A 363 -12.06 -1.65 1.04
C TYR A 363 -12.12 -0.78 2.30
N ILE A 364 -10.96 -0.34 2.81
CA ILE A 364 -10.90 0.68 3.86
C ILE A 364 -11.48 1.99 3.32
N SER A 365 -11.08 2.42 2.12
CA SER A 365 -11.60 3.62 1.47
C SER A 365 -13.12 3.57 1.26
N GLU A 366 -13.67 2.43 0.88
CA GLU A 366 -15.12 2.20 0.75
C GLU A 366 -15.85 2.44 2.08
N GLN A 367 -15.30 1.92 3.19
CA GLN A 367 -15.88 2.14 4.52
C GLN A 367 -15.75 3.59 4.97
N LEU A 368 -14.64 4.26 4.70
CA LEU A 368 -14.48 5.68 5.00
C LEU A 368 -15.54 6.52 4.29
N LYS A 369 -15.85 6.20 3.03
CA LYS A 369 -16.93 6.86 2.29
C LYS A 369 -18.31 6.57 2.90
N ALA A 370 -18.57 5.35 3.33
CA ALA A 370 -19.82 4.98 3.98
C ALA A 370 -20.01 5.69 5.33
N LEU A 371 -18.92 6.02 6.02
CA LEU A 371 -18.90 6.70 7.30
C LEU A 371 -18.77 8.23 7.22
N GLU A 372 -18.72 8.82 6.03
CA GLU A 372 -18.50 10.25 5.80
C GLU A 372 -19.43 11.17 6.60
N ASN A 373 -20.65 10.70 6.92
CA ASN A 373 -21.63 11.43 7.72
C ASN A 373 -21.83 10.83 9.12
N ASP A 374 -20.99 9.90 9.55
CA ASP A 374 -21.05 9.36 10.92
C ASP A 374 -20.39 10.34 11.91
N GLU A 375 -20.93 10.40 13.13
CA GLU A 375 -20.37 11.22 14.21
C GLU A 375 -19.11 10.60 14.84
N ALA A 376 -18.85 9.30 14.59
CA ALA A 376 -17.70 8.60 15.13
C ALA A 376 -16.39 9.13 14.52
N LYS A 377 -15.36 9.26 15.38
CA LYS A 377 -14.04 9.69 14.94
C LYS A 377 -13.22 8.50 14.47
N LEU A 378 -12.61 8.62 13.30
CA LEU A 378 -11.59 7.67 12.88
C LEU A 378 -10.36 7.81 13.79
N VAL A 379 -10.06 6.74 14.52
CA VAL A 379 -8.81 6.66 15.30
C VAL A 379 -7.69 6.19 14.40
N LEU A 380 -7.93 5.09 13.68
CA LEU A 380 -6.95 4.48 12.80
C LEU A 380 -7.63 3.63 11.74
N ALA A 381 -7.15 3.72 10.51
CA ALA A 381 -7.36 2.70 9.50
C ALA A 381 -6.02 2.12 9.08
N PHE A 382 -5.86 0.78 9.04
CA PHE A 382 -4.55 0.22 8.73
C PHE A 382 -4.56 -1.22 8.24
N GLU A 383 -3.46 -1.57 7.59
CA GLU A 383 -3.07 -2.93 7.23
C GLU A 383 -1.71 -3.26 7.85
N GLU A 384 -1.50 -4.52 8.22
CA GLU A 384 -0.27 -5.04 8.84
C GLU A 384 0.99 -4.82 7.97
N SER A 385 0.79 -4.58 6.69
CA SER A 385 1.84 -4.29 5.71
C SER A 385 2.29 -2.82 5.70
N HIS A 386 2.36 -2.19 6.88
CA HIS A 386 2.87 -0.83 7.08
C HIS A 386 2.06 0.29 6.40
N GLY A 387 0.79 0.06 6.12
CA GLY A 387 -0.12 1.04 5.54
C GLY A 387 -1.11 1.60 6.56
N TYR A 388 -1.09 2.90 6.82
CA TYR A 388 -1.88 3.57 7.86
C TYR A 388 -2.59 4.80 7.31
N LEU A 389 -3.72 5.13 7.91
CA LEU A 389 -4.48 6.35 7.68
C LEU A 389 -5.12 6.82 8.99
N LEU A 390 -4.96 8.09 9.33
CA LEU A 390 -5.41 8.67 10.60
C LEU A 390 -6.50 9.72 10.42
N ASN A 391 -6.70 10.17 9.19
CA ASN A 391 -7.75 11.11 8.82
C ASN A 391 -8.12 10.91 7.34
N ASP A 392 -9.38 11.11 7.00
CA ASP A 392 -10.00 10.77 5.72
C ASP A 392 -9.91 11.87 4.64
N PHE A 393 -9.11 12.93 4.85
CA PHE A 393 -8.85 13.91 3.79
C PHE A 393 -8.09 13.30 2.60
N SER A 394 -7.34 12.22 2.81
CA SER A 394 -6.89 11.27 1.79
C SER A 394 -7.62 9.93 1.98
N ARG A 395 -7.77 9.15 0.94
CA ARG A 395 -8.55 7.88 0.92
C ARG A 395 -7.69 6.68 0.52
N ASP A 396 -6.38 6.80 0.65
CA ASP A 396 -5.42 5.70 0.58
C ASP A 396 -4.45 5.83 1.77
N LYS A 397 -3.59 4.83 1.96
CA LYS A 397 -2.51 4.84 2.94
C LYS A 397 -1.71 6.14 2.82
N ASP A 398 -1.39 6.74 3.94
CA ASP A 398 -0.73 8.03 3.98
C ASP A 398 0.44 8.04 4.97
N ALA A 399 1.63 7.74 4.44
CA ALA A 399 2.84 7.72 5.23
C ALA A 399 3.26 9.11 5.73
N ILE A 400 2.84 10.18 5.04
CA ILE A 400 3.23 11.55 5.37
C ILE A 400 2.51 12.02 6.64
N GLN A 401 1.17 11.90 6.70
CA GLN A 401 0.43 12.23 7.91
C GLN A 401 0.82 11.33 9.08
N THR A 402 1.08 10.05 8.80
CA THR A 402 1.46 9.07 9.82
C THR A 402 2.85 9.36 10.38
N ALA A 403 3.83 9.68 9.53
CA ALA A 403 5.19 10.07 9.96
C ALA A 403 5.16 11.31 10.84
N ALA A 404 4.48 12.37 10.42
CA ALA A 404 4.40 13.62 11.18
C ALA A 404 3.76 13.40 12.57
N LEU A 405 2.72 12.55 12.66
CA LEU A 405 2.07 12.26 13.93
C LEU A 405 2.91 11.36 14.83
N LEU A 406 3.59 10.32 14.29
CA LEU A 406 4.51 9.49 15.08
C LEU A 406 5.69 10.30 15.64
N ILE A 407 6.23 11.24 14.87
CA ILE A 407 7.29 12.15 15.33
C ILE A 407 6.77 13.01 16.50
N LYS A 408 5.54 13.52 16.40
CA LYS A 408 4.90 14.25 17.50
C LYS A 408 4.71 13.39 18.75
N TYR A 409 4.25 12.17 18.58
CA TYR A 409 4.09 11.24 19.72
C TYR A 409 5.43 10.89 20.35
N LYS A 410 6.48 10.67 19.54
CA LYS A 410 7.84 10.47 20.06
C LYS A 410 8.32 11.66 20.89
N GLU A 411 8.07 12.88 20.42
CA GLU A 411 8.40 14.09 21.16
C GLU A 411 7.67 14.17 22.50
N GLN A 412 6.38 13.84 22.54
CA GLN A 412 5.58 13.83 23.76
C GLN A 412 6.09 12.77 24.76
N LEU A 413 6.31 11.55 24.30
CA LEU A 413 6.83 10.47 25.13
C LEU A 413 8.22 10.79 25.68
N THR A 414 9.09 11.42 24.88
CA THR A 414 10.43 11.84 25.34
C THR A 414 10.35 12.85 26.49
N GLN A 415 9.39 13.76 26.49
CA GLN A 415 9.16 14.68 27.62
C GLN A 415 8.72 13.95 28.90
N GLU A 416 8.01 12.85 28.76
CA GLU A 416 7.53 12.01 29.86
C GLU A 416 8.56 10.95 30.28
N ASN A 417 9.77 10.95 29.68
CA ASN A 417 10.80 9.93 29.79
C ASN A 417 10.29 8.52 29.45
N GLN A 418 9.43 8.44 28.44
CA GLN A 418 8.88 7.22 27.91
C GLN A 418 9.35 6.96 26.47
N THR A 419 9.23 5.72 26.05
CA THR A 419 9.57 5.24 24.70
C THR A 419 8.35 4.57 24.04
N PHE A 420 8.38 4.36 22.73
CA PHE A 420 7.38 3.53 22.06
C PHE A 420 7.38 2.10 22.60
N LYS A 421 8.55 1.59 22.98
CA LYS A 421 8.66 0.29 23.65
C LYS A 421 7.85 0.24 24.95
N ASP A 422 7.95 1.28 25.81
CA ASP A 422 7.21 1.33 27.08
C ASP A 422 5.69 1.34 26.86
N VAL A 423 5.22 2.02 25.81
CA VAL A 423 3.80 2.00 25.42
C VAL A 423 3.36 0.59 25.03
N LEU A 424 4.14 -0.11 24.19
CA LEU A 424 3.81 -1.49 23.82
C LEU A 424 3.88 -2.45 25.00
N GLU A 425 4.86 -2.32 25.88
CA GLU A 425 4.97 -3.14 27.09
C GLU A 425 3.73 -2.99 27.98
N THR A 426 3.22 -1.76 28.13
CA THR A 426 1.97 -1.50 28.86
C THR A 426 0.75 -2.21 28.21
N ILE A 427 0.69 -2.21 26.88
CA ILE A 427 -0.35 -2.93 26.15
C ILE A 427 -0.22 -4.45 26.39
N TYR A 428 1.00 -4.99 26.30
CA TYR A 428 1.26 -6.42 26.49
C TYR A 428 1.00 -6.87 27.93
N GLU A 429 1.34 -6.07 28.93
CA GLU A 429 1.04 -6.36 30.33
C GLU A 429 -0.49 -6.42 30.59
N THR A 430 -1.26 -5.61 29.86
CA THR A 430 -2.71 -5.53 30.04
C THR A 430 -3.46 -6.61 29.26
N LEU A 431 -3.05 -6.92 28.04
CA LEU A 431 -3.82 -7.71 27.07
C LEU A 431 -3.14 -9.03 26.65
N GLY A 432 -1.93 -9.28 27.13
CA GLY A 432 -1.09 -10.41 26.72
C GLY A 432 -0.16 -10.06 25.55
N HIS A 433 0.93 -10.80 25.45
CA HIS A 433 1.92 -10.64 24.40
C HIS A 433 1.51 -11.46 23.18
N TYR A 434 1.34 -10.81 22.03
CA TYR A 434 1.05 -11.45 20.74
C TYR A 434 2.26 -11.35 19.83
N GLN A 435 2.47 -12.40 19.05
CA GLN A 435 3.47 -12.43 17.99
C GLN A 435 2.77 -12.52 16.64
N ASP A 436 3.27 -11.74 15.71
CA ASP A 436 2.73 -11.65 14.35
C ASP A 436 3.80 -12.08 13.33
N LYS A 437 3.40 -12.90 12.36
CA LYS A 437 4.28 -13.33 11.27
C LYS A 437 3.50 -13.48 9.98
N THR A 438 4.01 -12.89 8.92
CA THR A 438 3.49 -13.11 7.57
C THR A 438 4.55 -13.85 6.75
N LEU A 439 4.20 -15.03 6.26
CA LEU A 439 5.04 -15.79 5.34
C LEU A 439 4.51 -15.65 3.92
N SER A 440 5.42 -15.39 2.98
CA SER A 440 5.12 -15.32 1.55
C SER A 440 5.82 -16.47 0.83
N LEU A 441 5.06 -17.50 0.49
CA LEU A 441 5.56 -18.69 -0.20
C LEU A 441 5.43 -18.49 -1.71
N THR A 442 6.55 -18.63 -2.44
CA THR A 442 6.58 -18.46 -3.89
C THR A 442 6.62 -19.83 -4.57
N PHE A 443 5.71 -20.06 -5.49
CA PHE A 443 5.61 -21.28 -6.28
C PHE A 443 6.03 -20.99 -7.72
N LYS A 444 6.78 -21.92 -8.36
CA LYS A 444 7.33 -21.66 -9.71
C LYS A 444 6.42 -22.19 -10.81
N GLY A 445 6.23 -21.36 -11.84
CA GLY A 445 5.59 -21.76 -13.11
C GLY A 445 4.12 -22.18 -13.01
N MET A 446 3.65 -22.90 -14.02
CA MET A 446 2.26 -23.38 -14.09
C MET A 446 1.95 -24.46 -13.03
N GLU A 447 2.94 -25.26 -12.65
CA GLU A 447 2.81 -26.24 -11.58
C GLU A 447 2.55 -25.56 -10.23
N GLY A 448 3.16 -24.40 -9.98
CA GLY A 448 2.96 -23.61 -8.78
C GLY A 448 1.50 -23.13 -8.61
N LYS A 449 0.85 -22.70 -9.68
CA LYS A 449 -0.58 -22.33 -9.62
C LYS A 449 -1.47 -23.53 -9.26
N ALA A 450 -1.13 -24.72 -9.78
CA ALA A 450 -1.85 -25.95 -9.46
C ALA A 450 -1.65 -26.37 -7.99
N GLN A 451 -0.44 -26.23 -7.46
CA GLN A 451 -0.13 -26.50 -6.04
C GLN A 451 -0.90 -25.54 -5.11
N ILE A 452 -0.87 -24.23 -5.39
CA ILE A 452 -1.65 -23.23 -4.62
C ILE A 452 -3.13 -23.62 -4.58
N LYS A 453 -3.69 -23.98 -5.73
CA LYS A 453 -5.09 -24.43 -5.81
C LYS A 453 -5.34 -25.68 -4.96
N GLN A 454 -4.46 -26.67 -5.01
CA GLN A 454 -4.59 -27.90 -4.19
C GLN A 454 -4.58 -27.58 -2.70
N ILE A 455 -3.69 -26.69 -2.25
CA ILE A 455 -3.61 -26.25 -0.85
C ILE A 455 -4.89 -25.52 -0.46
N MET A 456 -5.38 -24.60 -1.29
CA MET A 456 -6.64 -23.89 -1.01
C MET A 456 -7.85 -24.84 -1.00
N ASP A 457 -7.91 -25.81 -1.92
CA ASP A 457 -8.95 -26.83 -1.96
C ASP A 457 -8.89 -27.74 -0.72
N HIS A 458 -7.71 -28.01 -0.17
CA HIS A 458 -7.55 -28.73 1.09
C HIS A 458 -8.17 -27.92 2.24
N PHE A 459 -7.72 -26.68 2.47
CA PHE A 459 -8.26 -25.83 3.54
C PHE A 459 -9.76 -25.56 3.40
N ASN A 460 -10.26 -25.42 2.18
CA ASN A 460 -11.68 -25.18 1.90
C ASN A 460 -12.60 -26.38 2.32
N ARG A 461 -12.03 -27.57 2.50
CA ARG A 461 -12.76 -28.78 2.94
C ARG A 461 -12.67 -29.04 4.43
N LEU A 462 -11.74 -28.37 5.12
CA LEU A 462 -11.56 -28.57 6.55
C LEU A 462 -12.79 -28.08 7.33
N THR A 463 -13.23 -28.89 8.26
CA THR A 463 -14.23 -28.54 9.27
C THR A 463 -13.61 -28.25 10.63
N THR A 464 -12.37 -28.63 10.81
CA THR A 464 -11.52 -28.31 11.95
C THR A 464 -10.06 -28.50 11.55
N ILE A 465 -9.15 -27.93 12.32
CA ILE A 465 -7.71 -28.14 12.24
C ILE A 465 -7.15 -28.19 13.66
N GLU A 466 -6.10 -28.93 13.90
CA GLU A 466 -5.39 -28.94 15.17
C GLU A 466 -3.92 -28.64 14.89
N VAL A 467 -3.37 -27.59 15.49
CA VAL A 467 -1.99 -27.15 15.30
C VAL A 467 -1.34 -27.03 16.68
N GLY A 468 -0.47 -27.94 17.02
CA GLY A 468 0.01 -28.10 18.38
C GLY A 468 -1.16 -28.47 19.33
N ASN A 469 -1.39 -27.62 20.29
CA ASN A 469 -2.50 -27.72 21.23
C ASN A 469 -3.67 -26.78 20.90
N LEU A 470 -3.58 -26.03 19.79
CA LEU A 470 -4.59 -25.07 19.37
C LEU A 470 -5.71 -25.74 18.59
N LYS A 471 -6.96 -25.43 18.95
CA LYS A 471 -8.16 -25.82 18.21
C LYS A 471 -8.96 -24.57 17.88
N PRO A 472 -9.34 -24.34 16.62
CA PRO A 472 -10.10 -23.16 16.27
C PRO A 472 -11.48 -23.18 16.92
N LEU A 473 -11.91 -22.03 17.39
CA LEU A 473 -13.27 -21.77 17.84
C LEU A 473 -14.19 -21.51 16.65
N VAL A 474 -13.67 -20.80 15.64
CA VAL A 474 -14.41 -20.39 14.45
C VAL A 474 -13.54 -20.59 13.21
N ILE A 475 -14.14 -21.03 12.12
CA ILE A 475 -13.54 -21.04 10.79
C ILE A 475 -14.31 -20.07 9.90
N GLU A 476 -13.65 -19.02 9.45
CA GLU A 476 -14.19 -18.09 8.46
C GLU A 476 -13.70 -18.47 7.06
N ASN A 477 -14.63 -18.88 6.21
CA ASN A 477 -14.40 -19.25 4.84
C ASN A 477 -14.97 -18.18 3.90
N TYR A 478 -14.12 -17.25 3.46
CA TYR A 478 -14.53 -16.14 2.59
C TYR A 478 -14.85 -16.58 1.16
N ILE A 479 -14.33 -17.76 0.72
CA ILE A 479 -14.70 -18.37 -0.57
C ILE A 479 -16.20 -18.73 -0.57
N LYS A 480 -16.69 -19.24 0.55
CA LYS A 480 -18.10 -19.63 0.75
C LYS A 480 -18.96 -18.52 1.36
N GLN A 481 -18.34 -17.46 1.86
CA GLN A 481 -18.95 -16.43 2.71
C GLN A 481 -19.65 -16.99 3.95
N GLU A 482 -19.02 -17.98 4.60
CA GLU A 482 -19.55 -18.72 5.74
C GLU A 482 -18.57 -18.65 6.92
N SER A 483 -19.10 -18.32 8.11
CA SER A 483 -18.42 -18.44 9.39
C SER A 483 -19.04 -19.61 10.16
N THR A 484 -18.23 -20.58 10.57
CA THR A 484 -18.68 -21.81 11.24
C THR A 484 -18.09 -21.87 12.64
N ASN A 485 -18.94 -21.96 13.67
CA ASN A 485 -18.52 -22.32 15.02
C ASN A 485 -18.15 -23.80 15.04
N VAL A 486 -16.90 -24.11 15.41
CA VAL A 486 -16.37 -25.50 15.31
C VAL A 486 -17.00 -26.45 16.33
N GLU A 487 -17.33 -25.95 17.52
CA GLU A 487 -17.91 -26.77 18.60
C GLU A 487 -19.39 -27.13 18.32
N THR A 488 -20.19 -26.13 17.93
CA THR A 488 -21.63 -26.29 17.74
C THR A 488 -22.03 -26.69 16.33
N GLY A 489 -21.15 -26.45 15.33
CA GLY A 489 -21.45 -26.59 13.91
C GLY A 489 -22.41 -25.51 13.38
N GLU A 490 -22.74 -24.49 14.17
CA GLU A 490 -23.59 -23.39 13.75
C GLU A 490 -22.88 -22.53 12.68
N GLN A 491 -23.61 -22.22 11.61
CA GLN A 491 -23.11 -21.40 10.50
C GLN A 491 -23.81 -20.05 10.46
N SER A 492 -23.04 -19.03 10.18
CA SER A 492 -23.52 -17.67 9.89
C SER A 492 -22.90 -17.14 8.61
N LYS A 493 -23.55 -16.16 7.99
CA LYS A 493 -23.05 -15.53 6.77
C LYS A 493 -21.98 -14.50 7.10
N ILE A 494 -20.91 -14.48 6.32
CA ILE A 494 -19.94 -13.37 6.28
C ILE A 494 -20.47 -12.29 5.33
N ASP A 495 -20.69 -11.07 5.83
CA ASP A 495 -21.23 -9.95 5.04
C ASP A 495 -20.17 -9.21 4.21
N LEU A 496 -18.94 -9.73 4.16
CA LEU A 496 -17.88 -9.21 3.29
C LEU A 496 -17.95 -9.85 1.90
N PRO A 497 -17.41 -9.18 0.85
CA PRO A 497 -17.33 -9.77 -0.49
C PRO A 497 -16.62 -11.14 -0.50
N GLN A 498 -16.92 -11.95 -1.50
CA GLN A 498 -16.22 -13.21 -1.70
C GLN A 498 -14.72 -12.96 -1.98
N ALA A 499 -13.86 -13.76 -1.33
CA ALA A 499 -12.41 -13.69 -1.50
C ALA A 499 -11.76 -15.06 -1.29
N ASP A 500 -10.62 -15.29 -1.93
CA ASP A 500 -9.82 -16.50 -1.71
C ASP A 500 -9.05 -16.39 -0.39
N LEU A 501 -9.76 -16.56 0.72
CA LEU A 501 -9.23 -16.44 2.07
C LEU A 501 -9.92 -17.44 2.99
N ILE A 502 -9.16 -18.10 3.83
CA ILE A 502 -9.66 -18.93 4.93
C ILE A 502 -8.93 -18.52 6.20
N LYS A 503 -9.68 -18.26 7.28
CA LYS A 503 -9.16 -17.82 8.57
C LYS A 503 -9.65 -18.76 9.68
N PHE A 504 -8.71 -19.27 10.45
CA PHE A 504 -8.92 -20.10 11.63
C PHE A 504 -8.74 -19.22 12.86
N ILE A 505 -9.80 -19.03 13.63
CA ILE A 505 -9.81 -18.17 14.83
C ILE A 505 -9.73 -19.06 16.07
N PHE A 506 -8.74 -18.81 16.90
CA PHE A 506 -8.47 -19.47 18.17
C PHE A 506 -8.75 -18.52 19.34
N GLU A 507 -8.74 -19.00 20.55
CA GLU A 507 -8.79 -18.14 21.75
C GLU A 507 -7.57 -17.22 21.81
N GLU A 508 -6.42 -17.72 21.37
CA GLU A 508 -5.14 -17.05 21.37
C GLU A 508 -4.92 -16.12 20.14
N GLY A 509 -5.82 -16.07 19.18
CA GLY A 509 -5.68 -15.25 17.97
C GLY A 509 -6.13 -15.95 16.69
N PHE A 510 -5.36 -15.85 15.60
CA PHE A 510 -5.75 -16.48 14.33
C PHE A 510 -4.58 -16.94 13.48
N ILE A 511 -4.87 -17.88 12.57
CA ILE A 511 -4.05 -18.23 11.40
C ILE A 511 -4.91 -18.01 10.16
N ALA A 512 -4.39 -17.36 9.12
CA ALA A 512 -5.11 -17.14 7.87
C ALA A 512 -4.27 -17.51 6.64
N VAL A 513 -4.93 -18.04 5.61
CA VAL A 513 -4.32 -18.51 4.37
C VAL A 513 -4.96 -17.80 3.19
N ARG A 514 -4.14 -17.20 2.32
CA ARG A 514 -4.61 -16.45 1.16
C ARG A 514 -3.64 -16.57 -0.02
N PRO A 515 -4.08 -16.98 -1.22
CA PRO A 515 -3.27 -16.90 -2.43
C PRO A 515 -3.14 -15.44 -2.89
N SER A 516 -2.04 -15.13 -3.58
CA SER A 516 -1.92 -13.87 -4.29
C SER A 516 -2.79 -13.88 -5.54
N GLY A 517 -3.52 -12.79 -5.80
CA GLY A 517 -4.34 -12.66 -7.01
C GLY A 517 -3.55 -12.39 -8.29
N THR A 518 -2.28 -11.99 -8.18
CA THR A 518 -1.46 -11.50 -9.31
C THR A 518 -0.21 -12.32 -9.56
N GLU A 519 0.30 -13.02 -8.56
CA GLU A 519 1.55 -13.79 -8.63
C GLU A 519 1.32 -15.22 -8.12
N PRO A 520 2.14 -16.21 -8.53
CA PRO A 520 2.07 -17.56 -8.00
C PRO A 520 2.67 -17.62 -6.58
N LYS A 521 2.04 -16.91 -5.66
CA LYS A 521 2.42 -16.80 -4.25
C LYS A 521 1.24 -17.10 -3.35
N MET A 522 1.53 -17.62 -2.17
CA MET A 522 0.58 -17.79 -1.08
C MET A 522 1.10 -17.03 0.14
N LYS A 523 0.21 -16.30 0.80
CA LYS A 523 0.50 -15.65 2.08
C LYS A 523 -0.17 -16.41 3.20
N LEU A 524 0.60 -16.66 4.26
CA LEU A 524 0.15 -17.20 5.52
C LEU A 524 0.33 -16.13 6.58
N TYR A 525 -0.72 -15.87 7.34
CA TYR A 525 -0.73 -14.87 8.40
C TYR A 525 -0.92 -15.57 9.74
N PHE A 526 -0.04 -15.29 10.67
CA PHE A 526 -0.10 -15.77 12.04
C PHE A 526 -0.17 -14.56 12.96
N SER A 527 -1.14 -14.54 13.88
CA SER A 527 -1.25 -13.55 14.94
C SER A 527 -1.74 -14.27 16.19
N LEU A 528 -0.82 -14.64 17.07
CA LEU A 528 -1.10 -15.54 18.20
C LEU A 528 -0.41 -15.08 19.49
N GLY A 529 -1.14 -15.21 20.61
CA GLY A 529 -0.64 -14.99 21.96
C GLY A 529 -0.25 -16.32 22.64
N VAL A 530 0.76 -16.99 22.11
CA VAL A 530 1.24 -18.30 22.61
C VAL A 530 2.73 -18.26 22.95
N GLU A 531 3.19 -19.12 23.88
CA GLU A 531 4.59 -19.18 24.27
C GLU A 531 5.47 -19.79 23.16
N ASP A 532 5.02 -20.90 22.54
CA ASP A 532 5.75 -21.61 21.48
C ASP A 532 5.23 -21.19 20.08
N PHE A 533 5.36 -19.92 19.76
CA PHE A 533 4.89 -19.36 18.49
C PHE A 533 5.57 -19.99 17.27
N GLU A 534 6.89 -20.10 17.28
CA GLU A 534 7.65 -20.67 16.14
C GLU A 534 7.33 -22.17 15.97
N GLY A 535 7.16 -22.93 17.04
CA GLY A 535 6.74 -24.33 16.97
C GLY A 535 5.38 -24.50 16.31
N ILE A 536 4.42 -23.61 16.62
CA ILE A 536 3.10 -23.59 15.97
C ILE A 536 3.21 -23.26 14.47
N VAL A 537 4.04 -22.28 14.10
CA VAL A 537 4.29 -21.93 12.68
C VAL A 537 4.88 -23.12 11.93
N GLU A 538 5.91 -23.78 12.48
CA GLU A 538 6.55 -24.94 11.86
C GLU A 538 5.59 -26.13 11.72
N GLU A 539 4.76 -26.37 12.72
CA GLU A 539 3.76 -27.47 12.68
C GLU A 539 2.71 -27.20 11.60
N PHE A 540 2.17 -25.98 11.53
CA PHE A 540 1.22 -25.60 10.49
C PHE A 540 1.82 -25.76 9.09
N LEU A 541 3.09 -25.40 8.89
CA LEU A 541 3.78 -25.57 7.61
C LEU A 541 3.95 -27.04 7.22
N ARG A 542 4.20 -27.93 8.17
CA ARG A 542 4.27 -29.39 7.91
C ARG A 542 2.93 -29.97 7.50
N ASP A 543 1.83 -29.51 8.10
CA ASP A 543 0.47 -30.01 7.79
C ASP A 543 0.02 -29.70 6.35
N ILE A 544 0.57 -28.66 5.74
CA ILE A 544 0.29 -28.29 4.35
C ILE A 544 1.28 -28.88 3.35
N ASP A 545 2.13 -29.85 3.78
CA ASP A 545 3.11 -30.57 2.94
C ASP A 545 4.05 -29.65 2.14
N ILE A 546 4.48 -28.54 2.78
CA ILE A 546 5.43 -27.57 2.18
C ILE A 546 6.88 -27.91 2.58
N ASP A 547 7.22 -29.16 2.74
CA ASP A 547 8.60 -29.59 3.07
C ASP A 547 9.62 -29.34 1.93
N HIS A 548 9.20 -28.73 0.81
CA HIS A 548 10.05 -28.55 -0.39
C HIS A 548 9.94 -27.16 -1.06
N VAL A 549 9.54 -26.10 -0.35
CA VAL A 549 9.49 -24.73 -0.90
C VAL A 549 10.60 -23.84 -0.34
#